data_7b3bf0bcaec17fc93b68d23231961fa6
#
_entry.id   7b3bf0bcaec17fc93b68d23231961fa6
#
_cell.length_a   1.000
_cell.length_b   1.000
_cell.length_c   1.000
_cell.angle_alpha   90.00
_cell.angle_beta   90.00
_cell.angle_gamma   90.00
#
_symmetry.space_group_name_H-M   'P 1'
#
loop_
_entity.id
_entity.type
_entity.pdbx_description
1 polymer ?
#
loop_
_entity_poly.entity_id
_entity_poly.type
_entity_poly.pdbx_seq_one_letter_code
_entity_poly.pdbx_strand_id
1 'polypeptide(L)'
;MSDLPGVLQLTPMNPEFNKDPHALLDRLRGECPVRRDDMAGLFLLTRHGDVRGVLSDTSMWRSPERAEEAAVVTRAILGSRPEGLKVDEEEERSGILLMDEPDHMRIREPFARALYKRVAKSRPKVQQVVNEWLDGIGNAKTFDVMDKFALRVPVDVIARLLGVDNARLVEFREWSEGSILGLNPFRTPEQTEFYVKSRNALSAYMRELMNARRKEPQDDLTSDMVMLQKEGAPLNDGEISTNLQGLLIGGNLTTTDLIGNAVWLFLTHPEQLAKLKAQPSLINTAVEEVLRYESPVDITGRIAPREMEVGGCPIHTSQSMFLSLRGANRDPEAFPDPHKFDIARKDAPHVAFGGGLHLCIGAPLARLEAQVALLSFFERFPNLRLADPGMKPQWRDLPFFRGLKDLIVAV
;
A
#
# COMPACT_ATOMS: atom_id res chain seq x y z
N MET A 1 12.45 -13.40 -29.84
CA MET A 1 11.72 -12.79 -28.72
C MET A 1 12.70 -12.69 -27.55
N SER A 2 12.86 -11.54 -26.93
CA SER A 2 13.81 -11.38 -25.82
C SER A 2 13.33 -12.24 -24.64
N ASP A 3 14.24 -12.98 -24.02
CA ASP A 3 14.02 -13.82 -22.83
C ASP A 3 13.83 -12.98 -21.54
N LEU A 4 13.23 -11.79 -21.67
CA LEU A 4 12.97 -10.88 -20.59
C LEU A 4 11.61 -11.18 -19.94
N PRO A 5 11.48 -11.08 -18.61
CA PRO A 5 10.25 -11.42 -17.89
C PRO A 5 9.09 -10.50 -18.26
N GLY A 6 7.90 -11.04 -18.45
CA GLY A 6 6.64 -10.30 -18.54
C GLY A 6 6.04 -10.02 -17.16
N VAL A 7 4.90 -9.33 -17.13
CA VAL A 7 4.23 -8.90 -15.89
C VAL A 7 3.88 -10.08 -14.98
N LEU A 8 3.45 -11.21 -15.54
CA LEU A 8 3.15 -12.42 -14.75
C LEU A 8 4.39 -12.99 -14.04
N GLN A 9 5.55 -12.88 -14.68
CA GLN A 9 6.81 -13.34 -14.10
C GLN A 9 7.37 -12.39 -13.03
N LEU A 10 6.78 -11.21 -12.89
CA LEU A 10 7.07 -10.23 -11.83
C LEU A 10 6.00 -10.27 -10.72
N THR A 11 5.53 -11.46 -10.41
CA THR A 11 4.57 -11.73 -9.32
C THR A 11 5.08 -12.88 -8.45
N PRO A 12 4.54 -13.07 -7.23
CA PRO A 12 4.86 -14.22 -6.39
C PRO A 12 4.60 -15.59 -7.01
N MET A 13 3.86 -15.66 -8.12
CA MET A 13 3.65 -16.88 -8.90
C MET A 13 4.97 -17.39 -9.53
N ASN A 14 5.95 -16.52 -9.71
CA ASN A 14 7.30 -16.88 -10.11
C ASN A 14 8.18 -17.06 -8.87
N PRO A 15 8.66 -18.30 -8.56
CA PRO A 15 9.50 -18.53 -7.39
C PRO A 15 10.82 -17.75 -7.38
N GLU A 16 11.39 -17.46 -8.56
CA GLU A 16 12.62 -16.66 -8.68
C GLU A 16 12.36 -15.21 -8.27
N PHE A 17 11.29 -14.60 -8.77
CA PHE A 17 10.86 -13.26 -8.38
C PHE A 17 10.51 -13.21 -6.89
N ASN A 18 9.80 -14.21 -6.39
CA ASN A 18 9.43 -14.27 -4.98
C ASN A 18 10.66 -14.34 -4.07
N LYS A 19 11.70 -15.07 -4.50
CA LYS A 19 12.97 -15.18 -3.77
C LYS A 19 13.78 -13.89 -3.83
N ASP A 20 13.99 -13.33 -5.03
CA ASP A 20 14.77 -12.11 -5.27
C ASP A 20 14.20 -11.33 -6.48
N PRO A 21 13.31 -10.35 -6.25
CA PRO A 21 12.73 -9.57 -7.32
C PRO A 21 13.75 -8.69 -8.06
N HIS A 22 14.86 -8.33 -7.39
CA HIS A 22 15.81 -7.37 -7.92
C HIS A 22 16.65 -7.95 -9.06
N ALA A 23 16.99 -9.24 -9.03
CA ALA A 23 17.71 -9.88 -10.13
C ALA A 23 16.98 -9.72 -11.47
N LEU A 24 15.64 -9.90 -11.48
CA LEU A 24 14.83 -9.72 -12.68
C LEU A 24 14.59 -8.26 -13.04
N LEU A 25 14.35 -7.41 -12.04
CA LEU A 25 14.09 -5.98 -12.24
C LEU A 25 15.35 -5.23 -12.72
N ASP A 26 16.54 -5.58 -12.22
CA ASP A 26 17.81 -5.00 -12.64
C ASP A 26 18.15 -5.38 -14.08
N ARG A 27 17.88 -6.64 -14.45
CA ARG A 27 18.01 -7.09 -15.82
C ARG A 27 17.07 -6.33 -16.77
N LEU A 28 15.79 -6.19 -16.41
CA LEU A 28 14.81 -5.41 -17.19
C LEU A 28 15.27 -3.95 -17.35
N ARG A 29 15.67 -3.31 -16.24
CA ARG A 29 16.11 -1.92 -16.26
C ARG A 29 17.33 -1.71 -17.15
N GLY A 30 18.27 -2.66 -17.15
CA GLY A 30 19.49 -2.60 -17.96
C GLY A 30 19.27 -2.87 -19.45
N GLU A 31 18.43 -3.85 -19.78
CA GLU A 31 18.26 -4.32 -21.17
C GLU A 31 17.07 -3.64 -21.89
N CYS A 32 15.94 -3.43 -21.20
CA CYS A 32 14.71 -2.86 -21.79
C CYS A 32 13.86 -2.16 -20.72
N PRO A 33 14.24 -0.95 -20.28
CA PRO A 33 13.63 -0.25 -19.14
C PRO A 33 12.17 0.14 -19.37
N VAL A 34 11.75 0.32 -20.61
CA VAL A 34 10.36 0.51 -21.02
C VAL A 34 10.00 -0.62 -21.98
N ARG A 35 9.31 -1.63 -21.48
CA ARG A 35 9.03 -2.87 -22.21
C ARG A 35 7.56 -3.04 -22.50
N ARG A 36 7.21 -3.33 -23.74
CA ARG A 36 5.87 -3.82 -24.12
C ARG A 36 5.74 -5.29 -23.70
N ASP A 37 4.72 -5.63 -22.94
CA ASP A 37 4.24 -6.98 -22.67
C ASP A 37 2.95 -7.22 -23.44
N ASP A 38 3.06 -7.92 -24.57
CA ASP A 38 1.93 -8.12 -25.47
C ASP A 38 0.88 -9.08 -24.87
N MET A 39 1.29 -9.99 -23.97
CA MET A 39 0.36 -10.90 -23.29
C MET A 39 -0.50 -10.16 -22.26
N ALA A 40 0.09 -9.23 -21.53
CA ALA A 40 -0.60 -8.39 -20.56
C ALA A 40 -1.28 -7.16 -21.18
N GLY A 41 -0.91 -6.81 -22.42
CA GLY A 41 -1.42 -5.67 -23.14
C GLY A 41 -1.00 -4.34 -22.53
N LEU A 42 0.25 -4.23 -22.01
CA LEU A 42 0.71 -3.01 -21.34
C LEU A 42 2.22 -2.80 -21.47
N PHE A 43 2.67 -1.61 -21.12
CA PHE A 43 4.10 -1.31 -20.97
C PHE A 43 4.52 -1.45 -19.51
N LEU A 44 5.72 -1.99 -19.28
CA LEU A 44 6.36 -2.07 -17.97
C LEU A 44 7.53 -1.09 -17.92
N LEU A 45 7.55 -0.19 -16.93
CA LEU A 45 8.58 0.81 -16.72
C LEU A 45 9.36 0.49 -15.45
N THR A 46 10.70 0.54 -15.52
CA THR A 46 11.58 0.14 -14.39
C THR A 46 12.62 1.20 -14.00
N ARG A 47 12.94 2.18 -14.86
CA ARG A 47 13.85 3.30 -14.51
C ARG A 47 13.14 4.32 -13.64
N HIS A 48 13.83 4.85 -12.65
CA HIS A 48 13.30 5.86 -11.74
C HIS A 48 12.86 7.13 -12.49
N GLY A 49 13.67 7.63 -13.44
CA GLY A 49 13.36 8.82 -14.21
C GLY A 49 12.05 8.70 -15.00
N ASP A 50 11.86 7.57 -15.69
CA ASP A 50 10.67 7.27 -16.50
C ASP A 50 9.43 7.12 -15.59
N VAL A 51 9.56 6.33 -14.52
CA VAL A 51 8.49 6.10 -13.55
C VAL A 51 8.06 7.42 -12.90
N ARG A 52 9.02 8.22 -12.41
CA ARG A 52 8.74 9.51 -11.79
C ARG A 52 8.14 10.51 -12.77
N GLY A 53 8.61 10.54 -14.01
CA GLY A 53 8.07 11.39 -15.07
C GLY A 53 6.60 11.12 -15.31
N VAL A 54 6.23 9.84 -15.51
CA VAL A 54 4.84 9.42 -15.71
C VAL A 54 3.99 9.64 -14.46
N LEU A 55 4.52 9.40 -13.25
CA LEU A 55 3.80 9.65 -11.99
C LEU A 55 3.48 11.14 -11.80
N SER A 56 4.37 12.03 -12.24
CA SER A 56 4.25 13.48 -12.04
C SER A 56 3.39 14.17 -13.10
N ASP A 57 3.13 13.52 -14.23
CA ASP A 57 2.24 14.04 -15.27
C ASP A 57 0.77 13.94 -14.80
N THR A 58 0.21 15.10 -14.46
CA THR A 58 -1.16 15.23 -13.94
C THR A 58 -2.25 14.94 -14.95
N SER A 59 -1.91 14.82 -16.23
CA SER A 59 -2.86 14.46 -17.29
C SER A 59 -3.08 12.95 -17.42
N MET A 60 -2.21 12.12 -16.82
CA MET A 60 -2.30 10.65 -16.89
C MET A 60 -3.61 10.12 -16.33
N TRP A 61 -4.21 9.20 -17.07
CA TRP A 61 -5.43 8.52 -16.62
C TRP A 61 -5.12 7.35 -15.70
N ARG A 62 -6.10 7.04 -14.86
CA ARG A 62 -6.08 5.87 -13.99
C ARG A 62 -7.30 4.98 -14.11
N SER A 63 -8.42 5.51 -14.61
CA SER A 63 -9.64 4.75 -14.83
C SER A 63 -9.39 3.65 -15.87
N PRO A 64 -9.47 2.36 -15.50
CA PRO A 64 -9.26 1.26 -16.44
C PRO A 64 -10.28 1.21 -17.58
N GLU A 65 -11.40 1.91 -17.47
CA GLU A 65 -12.36 2.09 -18.56
C GLU A 65 -11.74 2.82 -19.76
N ARG A 66 -10.69 3.61 -19.52
CA ARG A 66 -9.95 4.35 -20.56
C ARG A 66 -8.84 3.52 -21.22
N ALA A 67 -8.58 2.32 -20.72
CA ALA A 67 -7.57 1.44 -21.28
C ALA A 67 -8.06 0.81 -22.60
N GLU A 68 -7.13 0.61 -23.55
CA GLU A 68 -7.41 -0.12 -24.78
C GLU A 68 -7.87 -1.57 -24.48
N GLU A 69 -8.59 -2.19 -25.42
CA GLU A 69 -9.12 -3.56 -25.24
C GLU A 69 -8.01 -4.60 -25.01
N ALA A 70 -6.85 -4.40 -25.63
CA ALA A 70 -5.69 -5.26 -25.46
C ALA A 70 -5.08 -5.23 -24.05
N ALA A 71 -5.40 -4.24 -23.22
CA ALA A 71 -4.90 -4.10 -21.84
C ALA A 71 -5.60 -5.06 -20.88
N VAL A 72 -5.42 -6.37 -21.11
CA VAL A 72 -6.14 -7.46 -20.42
C VAL A 72 -5.99 -7.38 -18.90
N VAL A 73 -4.76 -7.18 -18.40
CA VAL A 73 -4.50 -7.11 -16.95
C VAL A 73 -5.11 -5.85 -16.35
N THR A 74 -4.97 -4.68 -16.99
CA THR A 74 -5.57 -3.43 -16.53
C THR A 74 -7.10 -3.53 -16.44
N ARG A 75 -7.72 -4.11 -17.45
CA ARG A 75 -9.17 -4.30 -17.49
C ARG A 75 -9.66 -5.37 -16.51
N ALA A 76 -8.88 -6.42 -16.26
CA ALA A 76 -9.23 -7.47 -15.32
C ALA A 76 -9.27 -6.99 -13.85
N ILE A 77 -8.51 -5.96 -13.51
CA ILE A 77 -8.56 -5.32 -12.17
C ILE A 77 -9.94 -4.70 -11.91
N LEU A 78 -10.62 -4.21 -12.95
CA LEU A 78 -11.96 -3.59 -12.84
C LEU A 78 -13.07 -4.37 -13.52
N GLY A 79 -12.75 -5.17 -14.55
CA GLY A 79 -13.74 -5.72 -15.49
C GLY A 79 -14.52 -6.92 -14.97
N SER A 80 -14.11 -7.56 -13.87
CA SER A 80 -14.83 -8.69 -13.31
C SER A 80 -15.60 -8.27 -12.07
N ARG A 81 -16.90 -8.02 -12.23
CA ARG A 81 -17.82 -8.04 -11.09
C ARG A 81 -18.16 -9.49 -10.79
N PRO A 82 -17.66 -10.04 -9.68
CA PRO A 82 -18.06 -11.37 -9.27
C PRO A 82 -19.57 -11.40 -8.98
N GLU A 83 -20.20 -12.52 -9.31
CA GLU A 83 -21.58 -12.77 -8.95
C GLU A 83 -21.78 -12.60 -7.43
N GLY A 84 -22.87 -11.96 -7.03
CA GLY A 84 -23.19 -11.71 -5.62
C GLY A 84 -22.53 -10.47 -4.99
N LEU A 85 -21.66 -9.75 -5.69
CA LEU A 85 -21.13 -8.48 -5.22
C LEU A 85 -22.22 -7.40 -5.28
N LYS A 86 -22.62 -6.90 -4.11
CA LYS A 86 -23.66 -5.85 -3.95
C LYS A 86 -22.95 -4.50 -3.91
N VAL A 87 -22.81 -3.89 -5.06
CA VAL A 87 -22.32 -2.51 -5.20
C VAL A 87 -23.46 -1.72 -5.81
N ASP A 88 -23.89 -0.63 -5.17
CA ASP A 88 -24.83 0.26 -5.81
C ASP A 88 -24.14 1.17 -6.84
N GLU A 89 -24.94 1.87 -7.66
CA GLU A 89 -24.42 2.73 -8.74
C GLU A 89 -23.55 3.87 -8.19
N GLU A 90 -23.85 4.36 -6.98
CA GLU A 90 -23.08 5.43 -6.34
C GLU A 90 -21.72 4.94 -5.84
N GLU A 91 -21.64 3.70 -5.32
CA GLU A 91 -20.37 3.11 -4.87
C GLU A 91 -19.47 2.64 -6.03
N GLU A 92 -20.08 2.32 -7.18
CA GLU A 92 -19.39 1.67 -8.29
C GLU A 92 -18.21 2.46 -8.85
N ARG A 93 -18.37 3.77 -8.94
CA ARG A 93 -17.42 4.70 -9.60
C ARG A 93 -16.76 5.69 -8.63
N SER A 94 -16.85 5.44 -7.34
CA SER A 94 -16.61 6.46 -6.31
C SER A 94 -15.21 6.40 -5.66
N GLY A 95 -14.35 5.45 -6.03
CA GLY A 95 -13.04 5.27 -5.40
C GLY A 95 -11.95 6.15 -6.01
N ILE A 96 -11.36 7.08 -5.23
CA ILE A 96 -10.28 7.96 -5.70
C ILE A 96 -9.04 7.21 -6.21
N LEU A 97 -8.86 5.94 -5.89
CA LEU A 97 -7.73 5.15 -6.34
C LEU A 97 -7.70 4.97 -7.87
N LEU A 98 -8.87 4.81 -8.50
CA LEU A 98 -9.02 4.48 -9.92
C LEU A 98 -9.86 5.51 -10.69
N MET A 99 -9.94 6.74 -10.18
CA MET A 99 -10.72 7.83 -10.73
C MET A 99 -9.82 8.88 -11.39
N ASP A 100 -10.31 9.52 -12.42
CA ASP A 100 -9.65 10.62 -13.12
C ASP A 100 -10.28 11.98 -12.81
N GLU A 101 -9.60 13.05 -13.20
CA GLU A 101 -10.15 14.41 -13.13
C GLU A 101 -11.37 14.59 -14.07
N PRO A 102 -12.33 15.43 -13.70
CA PRO A 102 -12.34 16.36 -12.54
C PRO A 102 -12.84 15.73 -11.23
N ASP A 103 -13.45 14.57 -11.26
CA ASP A 103 -14.09 13.94 -10.10
C ASP A 103 -13.10 13.50 -9.03
N HIS A 104 -11.89 13.09 -9.44
CA HIS A 104 -10.86 12.67 -8.51
C HIS A 104 -10.57 13.74 -7.44
N MET A 105 -10.24 14.98 -7.83
CA MET A 105 -9.92 16.04 -6.86
C MET A 105 -11.14 16.55 -6.11
N ARG A 106 -12.32 16.56 -6.73
CA ARG A 106 -13.58 16.91 -6.06
C ARG A 106 -13.82 16.06 -4.82
N ILE A 107 -13.54 14.76 -4.92
CA ILE A 107 -13.69 13.82 -3.81
C ILE A 107 -12.44 13.81 -2.91
N ARG A 108 -11.25 13.77 -3.51
CA ARG A 108 -10.00 13.63 -2.76
C ARG A 108 -9.72 14.80 -1.83
N GLU A 109 -9.98 16.04 -2.25
CA GLU A 109 -9.60 17.22 -1.47
C GLU A 109 -10.29 17.27 -0.10
N PRO A 110 -11.62 17.09 0.04
CA PRO A 110 -12.28 17.02 1.34
C PRO A 110 -11.72 15.91 2.25
N PHE A 111 -11.51 14.72 1.68
CA PHE A 111 -10.92 13.58 2.42
C PHE A 111 -9.50 13.88 2.90
N ALA A 112 -8.63 14.39 2.02
CA ALA A 112 -7.25 14.72 2.37
C ALA A 112 -7.19 15.78 3.48
N ARG A 113 -8.01 16.82 3.40
CA ARG A 113 -8.07 17.89 4.39
C ARG A 113 -8.50 17.36 5.76
N ALA A 114 -9.55 16.56 5.82
CA ALA A 114 -10.04 15.96 7.06
C ALA A 114 -9.02 14.98 7.65
N LEU A 115 -8.47 14.08 6.82
CA LEU A 115 -7.47 13.10 7.23
C LEU A 115 -6.21 13.78 7.78
N TYR A 116 -5.62 14.73 7.06
CA TYR A 116 -4.37 15.39 7.48
C TYR A 116 -4.53 16.19 8.76
N LYS A 117 -5.68 16.84 8.98
CA LYS A 117 -6.00 17.51 10.24
C LYS A 117 -5.99 16.55 11.43
N ARG A 118 -6.48 15.32 11.24
CA ARG A 118 -6.47 14.27 12.27
C ARG A 118 -5.09 13.67 12.46
N VAL A 119 -4.38 13.35 11.39
CA VAL A 119 -3.03 12.78 11.44
C VAL A 119 -2.05 13.72 12.17
N ALA A 120 -2.14 15.03 11.95
CA ALA A 120 -1.29 15.99 12.63
C ALA A 120 -1.38 15.95 14.18
N LYS A 121 -2.47 15.41 14.73
CA LYS A 121 -2.73 15.28 16.16
C LYS A 121 -2.72 13.84 16.67
N SER A 122 -2.48 12.86 15.81
CA SER A 122 -2.69 11.43 16.13
C SER A 122 -1.50 10.77 16.85
N ARG A 123 -0.31 11.39 16.90
CA ARG A 123 0.89 10.77 17.51
C ARG A 123 0.63 10.20 18.92
N PRO A 124 -0.05 10.89 19.88
CA PRO A 124 -0.33 10.31 21.18
C PRO A 124 -1.25 9.07 21.11
N LYS A 125 -2.27 9.12 20.23
CA LYS A 125 -3.19 7.98 20.01
C LYS A 125 -2.47 6.78 19.40
N VAL A 126 -1.60 7.03 18.41
CA VAL A 126 -0.74 5.98 17.79
C VAL A 126 0.19 5.37 18.82
N GLN A 127 0.84 6.20 19.66
CA GLN A 127 1.71 5.72 20.74
C GLN A 127 0.95 4.84 21.74
N GLN A 128 -0.28 5.25 22.11
CA GLN A 128 -1.13 4.46 22.98
C GLN A 128 -1.42 3.08 22.37
N VAL A 129 -1.86 3.00 21.11
CA VAL A 129 -2.13 1.74 20.41
C VAL A 129 -0.89 0.86 20.37
N VAL A 130 0.27 1.44 20.02
CA VAL A 130 1.53 0.71 19.98
C VAL A 130 1.87 0.12 21.35
N ASN A 131 1.72 0.90 22.43
CA ASN A 131 1.99 0.41 23.78
C ASN A 131 1.03 -0.71 24.20
N GLU A 132 -0.27 -0.58 23.91
CA GLU A 132 -1.28 -1.60 24.21
C GLU A 132 -0.93 -2.95 23.55
N TRP A 133 -0.50 -2.95 22.28
CA TRP A 133 -0.09 -4.17 21.59
C TRP A 133 1.26 -4.71 22.06
N LEU A 134 2.22 -3.86 22.42
CA LEU A 134 3.48 -4.29 23.03
C LEU A 134 3.25 -4.94 24.41
N ASP A 135 2.36 -4.37 25.23
CA ASP A 135 1.99 -4.94 26.51
C ASP A 135 1.30 -6.30 26.36
N GLY A 136 0.49 -6.47 25.30
CA GLY A 136 -0.14 -7.72 24.94
C GLY A 136 0.83 -8.86 24.56
N ILE A 137 2.04 -8.56 24.13
CA ILE A 137 3.09 -9.56 23.89
C ILE A 137 3.59 -10.14 25.22
N GLY A 138 3.60 -9.35 26.29
CA GLY A 138 3.96 -9.76 27.64
C GLY A 138 5.41 -10.25 27.74
N ASN A 139 5.61 -11.38 28.45
CA ASN A 139 6.92 -12.00 28.71
C ASN A 139 7.24 -13.16 27.72
N ALA A 140 6.65 -13.13 26.52
CA ALA A 140 6.92 -14.17 25.53
C ALA A 140 8.38 -14.18 25.14
N LYS A 141 9.04 -15.35 25.24
CA LYS A 141 10.44 -15.51 24.84
C LYS A 141 10.60 -15.63 23.32
N THR A 142 9.56 -16.07 22.65
CA THR A 142 9.50 -16.24 21.19
C THR A 142 8.10 -15.89 20.73
N PHE A 143 7.96 -15.14 19.66
CA PHE A 143 6.67 -14.77 19.09
C PHE A 143 6.78 -14.41 17.60
N ASP A 144 5.65 -14.44 16.92
CA ASP A 144 5.52 -13.93 15.56
C ASP A 144 5.23 -12.43 15.57
N VAL A 145 6.16 -11.64 15.02
CA VAL A 145 6.02 -10.17 14.90
C VAL A 145 4.83 -9.79 14.04
N MET A 146 4.58 -10.56 12.95
CA MET A 146 3.48 -10.25 12.05
C MET A 146 2.14 -10.38 12.76
N ASP A 147 1.88 -11.52 13.44
CA ASP A 147 0.61 -11.75 14.16
C ASP A 147 0.46 -10.86 15.39
N LYS A 148 1.51 -10.74 16.21
CA LYS A 148 1.40 -10.08 17.52
C LYS A 148 1.50 -8.56 17.48
N PHE A 149 2.11 -8.00 16.42
CA PHE A 149 2.40 -6.58 16.39
C PHE A 149 2.11 -5.92 15.03
N ALA A 150 2.80 -6.34 13.96
CA ALA A 150 2.76 -5.63 12.69
C ALA A 150 1.36 -5.57 12.04
N LEU A 151 0.56 -6.65 12.17
CA LEU A 151 -0.84 -6.72 11.73
C LEU A 151 -1.79 -5.94 12.64
N ARG A 152 -1.47 -5.84 13.93
CA ARG A 152 -2.38 -5.33 14.94
C ARG A 152 -2.41 -3.81 15.01
N VAL A 153 -1.21 -3.20 14.99
CA VAL A 153 -1.07 -1.76 15.14
C VAL A 153 -1.80 -0.98 14.04
N PRO A 154 -1.58 -1.22 12.73
CA PRO A 154 -2.22 -0.42 11.70
C PRO A 154 -3.74 -0.60 11.65
N VAL A 155 -4.25 -1.81 11.86
CA VAL A 155 -5.70 -2.05 11.84
C VAL A 155 -6.40 -1.33 12.99
N ASP A 156 -5.80 -1.30 14.18
CA ASP A 156 -6.35 -0.61 15.33
C ASP A 156 -6.27 0.92 15.16
N VAL A 157 -5.14 1.44 14.67
CA VAL A 157 -4.99 2.89 14.41
C VAL A 157 -6.01 3.37 13.40
N ILE A 158 -6.14 2.71 12.24
CA ILE A 158 -7.10 3.15 11.21
C ILE A 158 -8.55 2.95 11.66
N ALA A 159 -8.86 1.89 12.41
CA ALA A 159 -10.19 1.66 12.97
C ALA A 159 -10.61 2.79 13.91
N ARG A 160 -9.74 3.16 14.87
CA ARG A 160 -10.00 4.28 15.79
C ARG A 160 -10.12 5.61 15.05
N LEU A 161 -9.31 5.85 14.02
CA LEU A 161 -9.38 7.07 13.20
C LEU A 161 -10.71 7.16 12.44
N LEU A 162 -11.23 6.05 11.94
CA LEU A 162 -12.52 5.98 11.24
C LEU A 162 -13.72 5.94 12.18
N GLY A 163 -13.53 5.69 13.48
CA GLY A 163 -14.59 5.55 14.46
C GLY A 163 -15.24 4.15 14.46
N VAL A 164 -14.49 3.16 14.06
CA VAL A 164 -14.91 1.75 14.06
C VAL A 164 -14.88 1.19 15.48
N ASP A 165 -15.85 0.33 15.81
CA ASP A 165 -15.91 -0.34 17.11
C ASP A 165 -14.73 -1.30 17.29
N ASN A 166 -13.96 -1.09 18.36
CA ASN A 166 -12.82 -1.92 18.71
C ASN A 166 -13.19 -3.39 18.95
N ALA A 167 -14.43 -3.69 19.38
CA ALA A 167 -14.91 -5.07 19.54
C ALA A 167 -14.91 -5.85 18.22
N ARG A 168 -14.92 -5.16 17.08
CA ARG A 168 -14.99 -5.74 15.74
C ARG A 168 -13.66 -5.76 14.98
N LEU A 169 -12.52 -5.46 15.61
CA LEU A 169 -11.20 -5.40 14.96
C LEU A 169 -10.83 -6.70 14.21
N VAL A 170 -11.24 -7.87 14.73
CA VAL A 170 -10.98 -9.17 14.06
C VAL A 170 -11.74 -9.26 12.75
N GLU A 171 -13.02 -8.88 12.74
CA GLU A 171 -13.85 -8.86 11.53
C GLU A 171 -13.32 -7.84 10.51
N PHE A 172 -12.91 -6.66 10.98
CA PHE A 172 -12.33 -5.63 10.13
C PHE A 172 -11.05 -6.09 9.45
N ARG A 173 -10.20 -6.81 10.17
CA ARG A 173 -9.02 -7.43 9.60
C ARG A 173 -9.41 -8.40 8.48
N GLU A 174 -10.33 -9.33 8.76
CA GLU A 174 -10.84 -10.30 7.77
C GLU A 174 -11.41 -9.60 6.54
N TRP A 175 -12.24 -8.57 6.74
CA TRP A 175 -12.84 -7.83 5.63
C TRP A 175 -11.81 -7.04 4.81
N SER A 176 -10.78 -6.49 5.45
CA SER A 176 -9.68 -5.82 4.74
C SER A 176 -8.87 -6.81 3.90
N GLU A 177 -8.51 -7.97 4.49
CA GLU A 177 -7.77 -9.03 3.81
C GLU A 177 -8.55 -9.59 2.61
N GLY A 178 -9.86 -9.76 2.75
CA GLY A 178 -10.70 -10.19 1.63
C GLY A 178 -10.88 -9.09 0.57
N SER A 179 -11.09 -7.85 0.99
CA SER A 179 -11.34 -6.73 0.06
C SER A 179 -10.15 -6.37 -0.80
N ILE A 180 -8.90 -6.52 -0.30
CA ILE A 180 -7.68 -6.28 -1.08
C ILE A 180 -7.54 -7.22 -2.27
N LEU A 181 -8.16 -8.40 -2.20
CA LEU A 181 -8.18 -9.35 -3.32
C LEU A 181 -8.86 -8.78 -4.57
N GLY A 182 -9.67 -7.71 -4.41
CA GLY A 182 -10.20 -6.95 -5.54
C GLY A 182 -9.11 -6.41 -6.48
N LEU A 183 -7.91 -6.16 -5.98
CA LEU A 183 -6.75 -5.71 -6.76
C LEU A 183 -5.95 -6.86 -7.38
N ASN A 184 -6.27 -8.13 -7.07
CA ASN A 184 -5.63 -9.29 -7.66
C ASN A 184 -6.40 -9.74 -8.92
N PRO A 185 -5.85 -9.57 -10.15
CA PRO A 185 -6.51 -10.02 -11.38
C PRO A 185 -6.51 -11.55 -11.54
N PHE A 186 -5.76 -12.28 -10.70
CA PHE A 186 -5.55 -13.74 -10.79
C PHE A 186 -6.24 -14.48 -9.63
N ARG A 187 -7.36 -13.96 -9.12
CA ARG A 187 -8.12 -14.58 -8.02
C ARG A 187 -8.60 -15.98 -8.38
N THR A 188 -8.44 -16.93 -7.44
CA THR A 188 -9.14 -18.22 -7.52
C THR A 188 -10.63 -18.04 -7.23
N PRO A 189 -11.48 -19.05 -7.53
CA PRO A 189 -12.90 -19.02 -7.14
C PRO A 189 -13.09 -18.77 -5.63
N GLU A 190 -12.31 -19.44 -4.79
CA GLU A 190 -12.36 -19.29 -3.32
C GLU A 190 -11.96 -17.88 -2.87
N GLN A 191 -10.92 -17.31 -3.49
CA GLN A 191 -10.51 -15.93 -3.25
C GLN A 191 -11.59 -14.94 -3.71
N THR A 192 -12.30 -15.25 -4.79
CA THR A 192 -13.41 -14.44 -5.30
C THR A 192 -14.59 -14.47 -4.34
N GLU A 193 -14.97 -15.63 -3.82
CA GLU A 193 -16.03 -15.77 -2.82
C GLU A 193 -15.68 -14.99 -1.52
N PHE A 194 -14.45 -15.12 -1.04
CA PHE A 194 -13.96 -14.39 0.13
C PHE A 194 -13.96 -12.87 -0.10
N TYR A 195 -13.55 -12.42 -1.28
CA TYR A 195 -13.62 -11.01 -1.68
C TYR A 195 -15.06 -10.49 -1.64
N VAL A 196 -16.01 -11.19 -2.28
CA VAL A 196 -17.43 -10.80 -2.33
C VAL A 196 -18.04 -10.70 -0.93
N LYS A 197 -17.82 -11.72 -0.09
CA LYS A 197 -18.29 -11.74 1.30
C LYS A 197 -17.74 -10.56 2.09
N SER A 198 -16.42 -10.35 2.03
CA SER A 198 -15.73 -9.31 2.78
C SER A 198 -16.15 -7.90 2.34
N ARG A 199 -16.23 -7.69 1.04
CA ARG A 199 -16.63 -6.40 0.47
C ARG A 199 -18.05 -6.01 0.83
N ASN A 200 -19.00 -6.97 0.73
CA ASN A 200 -20.39 -6.75 1.09
C ASN A 200 -20.57 -6.44 2.58
N ALA A 201 -19.87 -7.18 3.45
CA ALA A 201 -19.91 -6.95 4.89
C ALA A 201 -19.34 -5.57 5.27
N LEU A 202 -18.19 -5.20 4.67
CA LEU A 202 -17.56 -3.92 4.92
C LEU A 202 -18.43 -2.75 4.45
N SER A 203 -19.04 -2.85 3.25
CA SER A 203 -19.94 -1.84 2.71
C SER A 203 -21.18 -1.65 3.62
N ALA A 204 -21.83 -2.75 4.02
CA ALA A 204 -22.96 -2.69 4.92
C ALA A 204 -22.62 -1.99 6.25
N TYR A 205 -21.51 -2.39 6.86
CA TYR A 205 -21.05 -1.77 8.11
C TYR A 205 -20.75 -0.27 7.96
N MET A 206 -20.05 0.14 6.87
CA MET A 206 -19.74 1.56 6.66
C MET A 206 -21.01 2.41 6.53
N ARG A 207 -22.04 1.91 5.86
CA ARG A 207 -23.32 2.60 5.77
C ARG A 207 -24.01 2.72 7.13
N GLU A 208 -24.01 1.67 7.95
CA GLU A 208 -24.52 1.72 9.30
C GLU A 208 -23.77 2.73 10.16
N LEU A 209 -22.44 2.74 10.08
CA LEU A 209 -21.59 3.70 10.81
C LEU A 209 -21.87 5.14 10.38
N MET A 210 -21.95 5.42 9.07
CA MET A 210 -22.29 6.75 8.54
C MET A 210 -23.66 7.22 9.07
N ASN A 211 -24.67 6.34 9.06
CA ASN A 211 -25.99 6.65 9.54
C ASN A 211 -26.02 6.93 11.06
N ALA A 212 -25.23 6.19 11.84
CA ALA A 212 -25.06 6.45 13.25
C ALA A 212 -24.39 7.83 13.49
N ARG A 213 -23.32 8.15 12.74
CA ARG A 213 -22.58 9.41 12.86
C ARG A 213 -23.38 10.65 12.37
N ARG A 214 -24.35 10.48 11.48
CA ARG A 214 -25.29 11.55 11.12
C ARG A 214 -26.21 11.93 12.25
N LYS A 215 -26.61 10.95 13.09
CA LYS A 215 -27.49 11.18 14.25
C LYS A 215 -26.67 11.69 15.46
N GLU A 216 -25.52 11.10 15.69
CA GLU A 216 -24.65 11.39 16.84
C GLU A 216 -23.20 11.45 16.39
N PRO A 217 -22.68 12.64 15.98
CA PRO A 217 -21.29 12.83 15.57
C PRO A 217 -20.33 12.51 16.70
N GLN A 218 -19.19 11.87 16.36
CA GLN A 218 -18.12 11.53 17.28
C GLN A 218 -16.78 12.14 16.81
N ASP A 219 -15.71 12.02 17.62
CA ASP A 219 -14.37 12.49 17.23
C ASP A 219 -13.69 11.50 16.28
N ASP A 220 -14.26 11.28 15.09
CA ASP A 220 -13.76 10.36 14.06
C ASP A 220 -13.89 10.92 12.63
N LEU A 221 -13.17 10.32 11.69
CA LEU A 221 -13.16 10.74 10.29
C LEU A 221 -14.52 10.53 9.60
N THR A 222 -15.25 9.48 9.99
CA THR A 222 -16.59 9.23 9.44
C THR A 222 -17.53 10.38 9.78
N SER A 223 -17.50 10.88 11.02
CA SER A 223 -18.25 12.07 11.43
C SER A 223 -17.85 13.30 10.63
N ASP A 224 -16.54 13.55 10.45
CA ASP A 224 -16.07 14.68 9.64
C ASP A 224 -16.68 14.63 8.22
N MET A 225 -16.67 13.46 7.57
CA MET A 225 -17.13 13.33 6.19
C MET A 225 -18.65 13.51 6.06
N VAL A 226 -19.45 12.90 6.95
CA VAL A 226 -20.90 13.06 6.90
C VAL A 226 -21.37 14.46 7.29
N MET A 227 -20.60 15.15 8.14
CA MET A 227 -20.87 16.56 8.48
C MET A 227 -20.49 17.50 7.36
N LEU A 228 -19.34 17.31 6.70
CA LEU A 228 -18.96 18.08 5.50
C LEU A 228 -20.01 17.95 4.41
N GLN A 229 -20.56 16.75 4.16
CA GLN A 229 -21.68 16.55 3.24
C GLN A 229 -22.91 17.36 3.64
N LYS A 230 -23.28 17.32 4.92
CA LYS A 230 -24.41 18.08 5.46
C LYS A 230 -24.23 19.60 5.33
N GLU A 231 -22.98 20.07 5.37
CA GLU A 231 -22.58 21.48 5.20
C GLU A 231 -22.50 21.89 3.72
N GLY A 232 -22.80 21.00 2.79
CA GLY A 232 -22.89 21.28 1.36
C GLY A 232 -21.64 20.86 0.56
N ALA A 233 -20.73 20.08 1.11
CA ALA A 233 -19.67 19.48 0.31
C ALA A 233 -20.28 18.58 -0.80
N PRO A 234 -19.78 18.65 -2.06
CA PRO A 234 -20.35 17.92 -3.20
C PRO A 234 -19.94 16.44 -3.17
N LEU A 235 -20.37 15.71 -2.13
CA LEU A 235 -20.12 14.30 -1.91
C LEU A 235 -21.42 13.55 -1.72
N ASN A 236 -21.58 12.40 -2.37
CA ASN A 236 -22.70 11.50 -2.12
C ASN A 236 -22.30 10.38 -1.11
N ASP A 237 -23.30 9.57 -0.71
CA ASP A 237 -23.10 8.51 0.27
C ASP A 237 -22.17 7.40 -0.22
N GLY A 238 -22.30 7.04 -1.49
CA GLY A 238 -21.42 6.04 -2.13
C GLY A 238 -19.97 6.49 -2.16
N GLU A 239 -19.72 7.77 -2.47
CA GLU A 239 -18.37 8.35 -2.47
C GLU A 239 -17.76 8.35 -1.06
N ILE A 240 -18.54 8.72 -0.04
CA ILE A 240 -18.05 8.68 1.35
C ILE A 240 -17.76 7.25 1.76
N SER A 241 -18.73 6.34 1.59
CA SER A 241 -18.59 4.92 1.94
C SER A 241 -17.38 4.28 1.28
N THR A 242 -17.26 4.39 -0.05
CA THR A 242 -16.18 3.76 -0.82
C THR A 242 -14.80 4.27 -0.40
N ASN A 243 -14.65 5.57 -0.15
CA ASN A 243 -13.34 6.13 0.19
C ASN A 243 -12.96 5.88 1.66
N LEU A 244 -13.91 5.82 2.60
CA LEU A 244 -13.65 5.35 3.97
C LEU A 244 -13.20 3.88 3.98
N GLN A 245 -13.85 3.01 3.17
CA GLN A 245 -13.42 1.62 2.98
C GLN A 245 -12.03 1.54 2.34
N GLY A 246 -11.77 2.39 1.33
CA GLY A 246 -10.47 2.49 0.68
C GLY A 246 -9.34 2.89 1.65
N LEU A 247 -9.62 3.81 2.57
CA LEU A 247 -8.68 4.20 3.63
C LEU A 247 -8.41 3.05 4.61
N LEU A 248 -9.45 2.30 5.00
CA LEU A 248 -9.29 1.13 5.87
C LEU A 248 -8.41 0.06 5.23
N ILE A 249 -8.74 -0.33 3.99
CA ILE A 249 -8.03 -1.39 3.26
C ILE A 249 -6.58 -0.97 3.00
N GLY A 250 -6.38 0.25 2.47
CA GLY A 250 -5.06 0.77 2.13
C GLY A 250 -4.18 1.05 3.34
N GLY A 251 -4.78 1.48 4.47
CA GLY A 251 -4.06 1.79 5.70
C GLY A 251 -3.62 0.56 6.50
N ASN A 252 -4.34 -0.56 6.36
CA ASN A 252 -4.04 -1.79 7.10
C ASN A 252 -2.88 -2.56 6.47
N LEU A 253 -3.08 -3.14 5.28
CA LEU A 253 -2.15 -4.11 4.70
C LEU A 253 -0.75 -3.55 4.44
N THR A 254 -0.67 -2.40 3.80
CA THR A 254 0.61 -1.81 3.36
C THR A 254 1.45 -1.32 4.53
N THR A 255 0.82 -0.80 5.60
CA THR A 255 1.54 -0.37 6.81
C THR A 255 1.97 -1.57 7.64
N THR A 256 1.18 -2.65 7.67
CA THR A 256 1.59 -3.96 8.19
C THR A 256 2.89 -4.43 7.53
N ASP A 257 2.94 -4.39 6.20
CA ASP A 257 4.12 -4.80 5.44
C ASP A 257 5.30 -3.88 5.71
N LEU A 258 5.09 -2.59 5.79
CA LEU A 258 6.14 -1.62 6.14
C LEU A 258 6.78 -1.94 7.49
N ILE A 259 5.97 -2.19 8.52
CA ILE A 259 6.47 -2.52 9.87
C ILE A 259 7.17 -3.88 9.87
N GLY A 260 6.59 -4.91 9.28
CA GLY A 260 7.16 -6.25 9.20
C GLY A 260 8.48 -6.27 8.42
N ASN A 261 8.50 -5.66 7.23
CA ASN A 261 9.69 -5.54 6.40
C ASN A 261 10.79 -4.75 7.12
N ALA A 262 10.44 -3.69 7.86
CA ALA A 262 11.40 -2.93 8.66
C ALA A 262 12.04 -3.78 9.76
N VAL A 263 11.26 -4.52 10.54
CA VAL A 263 11.80 -5.39 11.60
C VAL A 263 12.70 -6.45 10.98
N TRP A 264 12.30 -7.09 9.88
CA TRP A 264 13.13 -8.04 9.13
C TRP A 264 14.46 -7.41 8.69
N LEU A 265 14.42 -6.23 8.08
CA LEU A 265 15.63 -5.54 7.60
C LEU A 265 16.56 -5.20 8.76
N PHE A 266 16.06 -4.71 9.88
CA PHE A 266 16.89 -4.39 11.03
C PHE A 266 17.51 -5.63 11.68
N LEU A 267 16.82 -6.76 11.70
CA LEU A 267 17.36 -8.00 12.25
C LEU A 267 18.38 -8.68 11.32
N THR A 268 18.31 -8.42 10.02
CA THR A 268 19.26 -8.91 9.01
C THR A 268 20.42 -7.94 8.74
N HIS A 269 20.31 -6.68 9.23
CA HIS A 269 21.35 -5.65 9.14
C HIS A 269 21.63 -5.08 10.55
N PRO A 270 22.25 -5.87 11.44
CA PRO A 270 22.37 -5.50 12.85
C PRO A 270 23.19 -4.22 13.08
N GLU A 271 24.08 -3.86 12.16
CA GLU A 271 24.84 -2.61 12.18
C GLU A 271 23.93 -1.39 11.99
N GLN A 272 22.84 -1.51 11.18
CA GLN A 272 21.86 -0.46 11.00
C GLN A 272 20.94 -0.33 12.21
N LEU A 273 20.59 -1.45 12.84
CA LEU A 273 19.85 -1.45 14.11
C LEU A 273 20.68 -0.80 15.23
N ALA A 274 21.95 -1.13 15.34
CA ALA A 274 22.87 -0.51 16.32
C ALA A 274 22.97 1.01 16.11
N LYS A 275 23.05 1.45 14.84
CA LYS A 275 23.06 2.86 14.46
C LYS A 275 21.76 3.58 14.87
N LEU A 276 20.58 2.96 14.62
CA LEU A 276 19.28 3.51 15.04
C LEU A 276 19.18 3.61 16.56
N LYS A 277 19.60 2.59 17.31
CA LYS A 277 19.62 2.61 18.78
C LYS A 277 20.53 3.69 19.35
N ALA A 278 21.71 3.88 18.74
CA ALA A 278 22.64 4.94 19.15
C ALA A 278 22.12 6.35 18.82
N GLN A 279 21.34 6.49 17.76
CA GLN A 279 20.79 7.76 17.28
C GLN A 279 19.32 7.62 16.87
N PRO A 280 18.38 7.60 17.83
CA PRO A 280 16.94 7.42 17.55
C PRO A 280 16.32 8.49 16.61
N SER A 281 16.94 9.66 16.50
CA SER A 281 16.52 10.72 15.56
C SER A 281 16.60 10.31 14.09
N LEU A 282 17.36 9.25 13.77
CA LEU A 282 17.40 8.66 12.41
C LEU A 282 16.11 7.92 12.01
N ILE A 283 15.14 7.78 12.91
CA ILE A 283 13.91 7.03 12.60
C ILE A 283 13.21 7.55 11.34
N ASN A 284 13.23 8.86 11.09
CA ASN A 284 12.59 9.44 9.92
C ASN A 284 13.26 8.94 8.62
N THR A 285 14.57 9.07 8.53
CA THR A 285 15.33 8.58 7.35
C THR A 285 15.32 7.06 7.26
N ALA A 286 15.28 6.37 8.39
CA ALA A 286 15.18 4.91 8.45
C ALA A 286 13.87 4.40 7.83
N VAL A 287 12.74 5.03 8.13
CA VAL A 287 11.45 4.66 7.52
C VAL A 287 11.44 4.93 6.02
N GLU A 288 12.01 6.06 5.56
CA GLU A 288 12.13 6.33 4.12
C GLU A 288 13.06 5.32 3.42
N GLU A 289 14.15 4.90 4.08
CA GLU A 289 15.05 3.89 3.52
C GLU A 289 14.40 2.49 3.48
N VAL A 290 13.59 2.10 4.47
CA VAL A 290 12.80 0.86 4.41
C VAL A 290 11.83 0.92 3.23
N LEU A 291 11.09 2.03 3.07
CA LEU A 291 10.16 2.24 1.95
C LEU A 291 10.87 2.15 0.59
N ARG A 292 12.06 2.72 0.48
CA ARG A 292 12.88 2.62 -0.73
C ARG A 292 13.36 1.19 -0.97
N TYR A 293 13.94 0.59 0.07
CA TYR A 293 14.65 -0.68 -0.02
C TYR A 293 13.71 -1.88 -0.18
N GLU A 294 12.60 -1.93 0.56
CA GLU A 294 11.62 -3.03 0.55
C GLU A 294 10.20 -2.47 0.53
N SER A 295 9.82 -1.84 -0.60
CA SER A 295 8.49 -1.24 -0.77
C SER A 295 7.38 -2.26 -0.56
N PRO A 296 6.34 -1.96 0.25
CA PRO A 296 5.16 -2.81 0.37
C PRO A 296 4.36 -3.00 -0.91
N VAL A 297 4.40 -2.01 -1.82
CA VAL A 297 3.73 -2.04 -3.12
C VAL A 297 4.76 -2.07 -4.23
N ASP A 298 4.64 -3.05 -5.13
CA ASP A 298 5.60 -3.27 -6.20
C ASP A 298 5.36 -2.41 -7.42
N ILE A 299 4.09 -2.17 -7.78
CA ILE A 299 3.71 -1.48 -9.01
C ILE A 299 2.51 -0.56 -8.81
N THR A 300 2.36 0.40 -9.72
CA THR A 300 1.13 1.17 -9.91
C THR A 300 0.86 1.35 -11.39
N GLY A 301 -0.39 1.65 -11.76
CA GLY A 301 -0.80 1.80 -13.17
C GLY A 301 -0.99 3.26 -13.58
N ARG A 302 -0.78 3.54 -14.86
CA ARG A 302 -1.24 4.74 -15.57
C ARG A 302 -1.68 4.36 -16.98
N ILE A 303 -2.52 5.20 -17.58
CA ILE A 303 -3.00 5.05 -18.96
C ILE A 303 -2.71 6.35 -19.69
N ALA A 304 -2.15 6.23 -20.89
CA ALA A 304 -1.76 7.39 -21.70
C ALA A 304 -3.00 8.16 -22.19
N PRO A 305 -3.12 9.47 -21.88
CA PRO A 305 -4.22 10.30 -22.34
C PRO A 305 -4.05 10.80 -23.77
N ARG A 306 -2.84 10.66 -24.32
CA ARG A 306 -2.42 11.17 -25.65
C ARG A 306 -1.23 10.37 -26.15
N GLU A 307 -0.86 10.58 -27.41
CA GLU A 307 0.43 10.16 -27.94
C GLU A 307 1.56 10.77 -27.11
N MET A 308 2.52 9.95 -26.71
CA MET A 308 3.67 10.37 -25.91
C MET A 308 4.86 9.45 -26.11
N GLU A 309 6.02 9.86 -25.61
CA GLU A 309 7.23 9.05 -25.61
C GLU A 309 7.72 8.88 -24.18
N VAL A 310 8.08 7.65 -23.79
CA VAL A 310 8.66 7.33 -22.49
C VAL A 310 9.90 6.46 -22.70
N GLY A 311 11.04 6.91 -22.22
CA GLY A 311 12.30 6.19 -22.35
C GLY A 311 12.68 5.83 -23.79
N GLY A 312 12.31 6.68 -24.77
CA GLY A 312 12.52 6.44 -26.20
C GLY A 312 11.48 5.49 -26.86
N CYS A 313 10.49 5.01 -26.10
CA CYS A 313 9.42 4.17 -26.64
C CYS A 313 8.16 5.00 -26.90
N PRO A 314 7.55 4.90 -28.10
CA PRO A 314 6.26 5.53 -28.37
C PRO A 314 5.15 4.81 -27.59
N ILE A 315 4.31 5.59 -26.92
CA ILE A 315 3.13 5.14 -26.19
C ILE A 315 1.92 5.84 -26.81
N HIS A 316 0.97 5.06 -27.28
CA HIS A 316 -0.24 5.59 -27.91
C HIS A 316 -1.34 5.86 -26.88
N THR A 317 -2.30 6.71 -27.26
CA THR A 317 -3.48 6.99 -26.45
C THR A 317 -4.17 5.68 -26.01
N SER A 318 -4.65 5.64 -24.76
CA SER A 318 -5.29 4.49 -24.11
C SER A 318 -4.37 3.31 -23.79
N GLN A 319 -3.09 3.35 -24.14
CA GLN A 319 -2.17 2.30 -23.73
C GLN A 319 -1.85 2.37 -22.25
N SER A 320 -1.84 1.20 -21.62
CA SER A 320 -1.57 1.05 -20.21
C SER A 320 -0.08 0.93 -19.92
N MET A 321 0.35 1.51 -18.80
CA MET A 321 1.70 1.44 -18.26
C MET A 321 1.67 0.93 -16.82
N PHE A 322 2.44 -0.10 -16.51
CA PHE A 322 2.77 -0.52 -15.17
C PHE A 322 4.13 0.06 -14.76
N LEU A 323 4.10 0.84 -13.70
CA LEU A 323 5.24 1.56 -13.16
C LEU A 323 5.81 0.74 -12.01
N SER A 324 6.98 0.12 -12.19
CA SER A 324 7.64 -0.65 -11.13
C SER A 324 8.21 0.29 -10.07
N LEU A 325 7.49 0.48 -8.98
CA LEU A 325 7.94 1.28 -7.84
C LEU A 325 9.20 0.65 -7.22
N ARG A 326 9.18 -0.69 -7.06
CA ARG A 326 10.31 -1.46 -6.55
C ARG A 326 11.54 -1.34 -7.45
N GLY A 327 11.37 -1.50 -8.76
CA GLY A 327 12.45 -1.35 -9.73
C GLY A 327 13.03 0.06 -9.72
N ALA A 328 12.18 1.08 -9.73
CA ALA A 328 12.58 2.48 -9.68
C ALA A 328 13.33 2.82 -8.38
N ASN A 329 12.90 2.29 -7.25
CA ASN A 329 13.52 2.53 -5.94
C ASN A 329 14.92 1.89 -5.78
N ARG A 330 15.32 1.05 -6.72
CA ARG A 330 16.67 0.42 -6.77
C ARG A 330 17.45 0.82 -8.03
N ASP A 331 17.05 1.89 -8.69
CA ASP A 331 17.75 2.40 -9.86
C ASP A 331 19.08 3.07 -9.47
N PRO A 332 20.24 2.57 -9.98
CA PRO A 332 21.54 3.15 -9.66
C PRO A 332 21.72 4.59 -10.19
N GLU A 333 20.96 5.02 -11.20
CA GLU A 333 20.98 6.39 -11.67
C GLU A 333 20.36 7.37 -10.67
N ALA A 334 19.41 6.90 -9.85
CA ALA A 334 18.75 7.72 -8.82
C ALA A 334 19.33 7.50 -7.41
N PHE A 335 19.84 6.30 -7.13
CA PHE A 335 20.31 5.91 -5.80
C PHE A 335 21.70 5.28 -5.88
N PRO A 336 22.76 5.98 -5.51
CA PRO A 336 24.09 5.38 -5.38
C PRO A 336 24.05 4.17 -4.44
N ASP A 337 24.72 3.07 -4.79
CA ASP A 337 24.68 1.79 -4.07
C ASP A 337 23.23 1.35 -3.74
N PRO A 338 22.37 1.12 -4.76
CA PRO A 338 20.93 0.96 -4.56
C PRO A 338 20.57 -0.28 -3.74
N HIS A 339 21.45 -1.30 -3.74
CA HIS A 339 21.27 -2.55 -2.99
C HIS A 339 21.86 -2.50 -1.56
N LYS A 340 22.43 -1.37 -1.15
CA LYS A 340 22.84 -1.15 0.23
C LYS A 340 21.69 -0.58 1.04
N PHE A 341 21.35 -1.23 2.16
CA PHE A 341 20.44 -0.70 3.15
C PHE A 341 21.19 0.27 4.07
N ASP A 342 20.89 1.55 4.05
CA ASP A 342 21.54 2.59 4.86
C ASP A 342 20.52 3.58 5.41
N ILE A 343 20.20 3.47 6.68
CA ILE A 343 19.19 4.33 7.35
C ILE A 343 19.57 5.81 7.45
N ALA A 344 20.82 6.16 7.15
CA ALA A 344 21.27 7.55 7.08
C ALA A 344 21.38 8.08 5.64
N ARG A 345 20.85 7.34 4.66
CA ARG A 345 20.79 7.81 3.27
C ARG A 345 20.11 9.16 3.21
N LYS A 346 20.78 10.13 2.63
CA LYS A 346 20.25 11.46 2.35
C LYS A 346 19.65 11.48 0.96
N ASP A 347 18.66 12.36 0.76
CA ASP A 347 18.05 12.63 -0.55
C ASP A 347 17.61 11.35 -1.27
N ALA A 348 16.73 10.58 -0.61
CA ALA A 348 16.13 9.38 -1.17
C ALA A 348 14.74 9.68 -1.76
N PRO A 349 14.66 10.19 -3.02
CA PRO A 349 13.38 10.55 -3.66
C PRO A 349 12.65 9.29 -4.13
N HIS A 350 12.39 8.35 -3.22
CA HIS A 350 11.72 7.11 -3.54
C HIS A 350 10.26 7.33 -3.98
N VAL A 351 9.75 6.42 -4.78
CA VAL A 351 8.40 6.44 -5.33
C VAL A 351 7.47 5.42 -4.67
N ALA A 352 7.80 4.91 -3.47
CA ALA A 352 7.01 3.89 -2.77
C ALA A 352 5.55 4.30 -2.51
N PHE A 353 5.27 5.59 -2.40
CA PHE A 353 3.92 6.14 -2.26
C PHE A 353 3.29 6.60 -3.59
N GLY A 354 3.89 6.24 -4.73
CA GLY A 354 3.49 6.77 -6.03
C GLY A 354 3.87 8.23 -6.19
N GLY A 355 3.05 9.02 -6.92
CA GLY A 355 3.31 10.43 -7.19
C GLY A 355 2.16 11.13 -7.92
N GLY A 356 2.30 12.45 -8.11
CA GLY A 356 1.33 13.29 -8.79
C GLY A 356 0.00 13.38 -8.06
N LEU A 357 -1.10 13.49 -8.80
CA LEU A 357 -2.46 13.60 -8.25
C LEU A 357 -2.82 12.40 -7.36
N HIS A 358 -2.29 11.22 -7.66
CA HIS A 358 -2.53 9.98 -6.92
C HIS A 358 -1.43 9.63 -5.89
N LEU A 359 -0.63 10.61 -5.44
CA LEU A 359 0.26 10.39 -4.30
C LEU A 359 -0.55 9.82 -3.13
N CYS A 360 -0.03 8.78 -2.47
CA CYS A 360 -0.75 8.10 -1.39
C CYS A 360 -1.28 9.09 -0.34
N ILE A 361 -2.60 9.10 -0.16
CA ILE A 361 -3.28 9.97 0.81
C ILE A 361 -2.93 9.58 2.25
N GLY A 362 -2.66 8.29 2.50
CA GLY A 362 -2.27 7.75 3.81
C GLY A 362 -0.78 7.90 4.16
N ALA A 363 0.06 8.42 3.25
CA ALA A 363 1.51 8.49 3.45
C ALA A 363 1.95 9.16 4.76
N PRO A 364 1.34 10.27 5.23
CA PRO A 364 1.70 10.87 6.51
C PRO A 364 1.38 9.96 7.70
N LEU A 365 0.25 9.23 7.66
CA LEU A 365 -0.14 8.31 8.72
C LEU A 365 0.77 7.09 8.75
N ALA A 366 1.03 6.45 7.61
CA ALA A 366 1.91 5.28 7.51
C ALA A 366 3.32 5.58 8.03
N ARG A 367 3.87 6.76 7.71
CA ARG A 367 5.16 7.22 8.25
C ARG A 367 5.12 7.37 9.76
N LEU A 368 4.08 8.01 10.28
CA LEU A 368 3.92 8.21 11.71
C LEU A 368 3.81 6.88 12.46
N GLU A 369 2.99 5.97 11.96
CA GLU A 369 2.81 4.64 12.56
C GLU A 369 4.13 3.86 12.57
N ALA A 370 4.83 3.77 11.44
CA ALA A 370 6.10 3.07 11.35
C ALA A 370 7.16 3.67 12.29
N GLN A 371 7.27 5.00 12.36
CA GLN A 371 8.22 5.67 13.25
C GLN A 371 7.96 5.35 14.73
N VAL A 372 6.70 5.46 15.15
CA VAL A 372 6.31 5.19 16.55
C VAL A 372 6.45 3.71 16.86
N ALA A 373 5.95 2.85 15.98
CA ALA A 373 6.00 1.41 16.17
C ALA A 373 7.44 0.88 16.29
N LEU A 374 8.33 1.26 15.37
CA LEU A 374 9.69 0.74 15.34
C LEU A 374 10.52 1.22 16.54
N LEU A 375 10.43 2.50 16.92
CA LEU A 375 11.15 2.99 18.10
C LEU A 375 10.69 2.27 19.36
N SER A 376 9.38 2.22 19.61
CA SER A 376 8.83 1.57 20.80
C SER A 376 9.11 0.06 20.83
N PHE A 377 9.08 -0.59 19.66
CA PHE A 377 9.35 -2.02 19.53
C PHE A 377 10.80 -2.38 19.90
N PHE A 378 11.78 -1.67 19.34
CA PHE A 378 13.20 -1.93 19.64
C PHE A 378 13.63 -1.41 21.01
N GLU A 379 12.93 -0.45 21.60
CA GLU A 379 13.10 -0.05 22.99
C GLU A 379 12.58 -1.15 23.94
N ARG A 380 11.39 -1.72 23.67
CA ARG A 380 10.78 -2.79 24.46
C ARG A 380 11.60 -4.11 24.38
N PHE A 381 12.18 -4.42 23.22
CA PHE A 381 12.91 -5.65 22.95
C PHE A 381 14.35 -5.37 22.49
N PRO A 382 15.23 -4.90 23.39
CA PRO A 382 16.58 -4.45 23.02
C PRO A 382 17.49 -5.57 22.52
N ASN A 383 17.23 -6.83 22.88
CA ASN A 383 18.01 -8.00 22.51
C ASN A 383 17.32 -8.89 21.46
N LEU A 384 16.33 -8.31 20.75
CA LEU A 384 15.58 -9.05 19.75
C LEU A 384 16.48 -9.62 18.66
N ARG A 385 16.24 -10.86 18.27
CA ARG A 385 16.92 -11.54 17.18
C ARG A 385 15.95 -12.47 16.46
N LEU A 386 16.31 -12.91 15.26
CA LEU A 386 15.58 -14.00 14.59
C LEU A 386 15.65 -15.26 15.46
N ALA A 387 14.53 -15.97 15.60
CA ALA A 387 14.47 -17.22 16.35
C ALA A 387 15.36 -18.30 15.71
N ASP A 388 15.42 -18.31 14.38
CA ASP A 388 16.35 -19.09 13.57
C ASP A 388 17.25 -18.13 12.76
N PRO A 389 18.56 -18.06 13.03
CA PRO A 389 19.49 -17.23 12.26
C PRO A 389 19.58 -17.59 10.77
N GLY A 390 19.21 -18.83 10.41
CA GLY A 390 19.14 -19.31 9.02
C GLY A 390 17.80 -19.08 8.32
N MET A 391 16.85 -18.46 8.98
CA MET A 391 15.51 -18.18 8.47
C MET A 391 15.59 -17.43 7.15
N LYS A 392 14.83 -17.91 6.15
CA LYS A 392 14.56 -17.19 4.91
C LYS A 392 13.18 -16.57 4.98
N PRO A 393 13.01 -15.34 4.48
CA PRO A 393 11.72 -14.68 4.54
C PRO A 393 10.69 -15.45 3.71
N GLN A 394 9.52 -15.68 4.28
CA GLN A 394 8.35 -16.23 3.60
C GLN A 394 7.45 -15.08 3.19
N TRP A 395 7.44 -14.77 1.89
CA TRP A 395 6.61 -13.69 1.36
C TRP A 395 5.18 -14.17 1.09
N ARG A 396 4.20 -13.26 1.21
CA ARG A 396 2.81 -13.55 0.88
C ARG A 396 2.61 -13.73 -0.62
N ASP A 397 1.67 -14.61 -0.98
CA ASP A 397 1.32 -14.88 -2.38
C ASP A 397 0.24 -13.88 -2.86
N LEU A 398 0.50 -12.59 -2.71
CA LEU A 398 -0.39 -11.53 -3.17
C LEU A 398 0.31 -10.71 -4.26
N PRO A 399 -0.13 -10.80 -5.53
CA PRO A 399 0.46 -10.05 -6.63
C PRO A 399 0.52 -8.54 -6.33
N PHE A 400 1.63 -7.93 -6.70
CA PHE A 400 1.88 -6.49 -6.58
C PHE A 400 2.07 -5.95 -5.17
N PHE A 401 2.03 -6.84 -4.16
CA PHE A 401 2.32 -6.51 -2.77
C PHE A 401 3.42 -7.41 -2.21
N ARG A 402 4.25 -6.86 -1.32
CA ARG A 402 5.34 -7.61 -0.72
C ARG A 402 5.39 -7.39 0.77
N GLY A 403 4.96 -8.40 1.49
CA GLY A 403 4.98 -8.48 2.93
C GLY A 403 5.24 -9.90 3.39
N LEU A 404 5.73 -10.04 4.60
CA LEU A 404 6.04 -11.34 5.21
C LEU A 404 4.75 -12.08 5.59
N LYS A 405 4.77 -13.42 5.47
CA LYS A 405 3.72 -14.29 6.02
C LYS A 405 3.84 -14.36 7.53
N ASP A 406 5.05 -14.54 8.02
CA ASP A 406 5.41 -14.61 9.43
C ASP A 406 6.82 -14.05 9.66
N LEU A 407 7.13 -13.71 10.90
CA LEU A 407 8.47 -13.30 11.34
C LEU A 407 8.68 -13.73 12.79
N ILE A 408 9.23 -14.93 12.97
CA ILE A 408 9.43 -15.49 14.29
C ILE A 408 10.74 -14.96 14.89
N VAL A 409 10.61 -14.33 16.05
CA VAL A 409 11.73 -13.71 16.79
C VAL A 409 11.89 -14.30 18.17
N ALA A 410 13.10 -14.18 18.74
CA ALA A 410 13.43 -14.48 20.12
C ALA A 410 13.94 -13.21 20.82
N VAL A 411 13.58 -13.08 22.11
CA VAL A 411 13.95 -11.96 22.98
C VAL A 411 15.14 -12.35 23.87
#